data_9476f1b266bc84dd86940f541efc26d1
#
_entry.id   9476f1b266bc84dd86940f541efc26d1
#
_cell.length_a   1.000
_cell.length_b   1.000
_cell.length_c   1.000
_cell.angle_alpha   90.00
_cell.angle_beta   90.00
_cell.angle_gamma   90.00
#
_symmetry.space_group_name_H-M   'P 1'
#
loop_
_entity.id
_entity.type
_entity.pdbx_description
1 polymer ?
#
loop_
_entity_poly.entity_id
_entity_poly.type
_entity_poly.pdbx_seq_one_letter_code
_entity_poly.pdbx_strand_id
1 'polypeptide(L)'
;MKSLQETYAPNNACFGCGPANPQGLRIRSFVDNGGDGELVCDWKPQPHHVAFEGIVNGGIIGAILDCHSNWTAAVHLMKKNALDELPATVTSDFHVTLKRPTRIDATLHLRAHVVESTEDRAVVEATVEANGKVTATCRGTFVAVKEGHPAYFRW
;
A
#
# COMPACT_ATOMS: atom_id res chain seq x y z
N MET A 1 18.58 -2.57 1.10
CA MET A 1 17.59 -3.47 1.69
C MET A 1 16.48 -3.69 0.67
N LYS A 2 16.02 -4.94 0.52
CA LYS A 2 14.90 -5.25 -0.35
C LYS A 2 13.57 -4.89 0.31
N SER A 3 12.66 -4.33 -0.45
CA SER A 3 11.29 -4.10 -0.01
C SER A 3 10.52 -5.40 0.13
N LEU A 4 9.35 -5.33 0.76
CA LEU A 4 8.45 -6.47 0.85
C LEU A 4 8.03 -6.96 -0.53
N GLN A 5 7.77 -6.05 -1.47
CA GLN A 5 7.41 -6.38 -2.85
C GLN A 5 8.52 -7.17 -3.56
N GLU A 6 9.76 -6.73 -3.41
CA GLU A 6 10.90 -7.42 -4.02
C GLU A 6 11.21 -8.77 -3.36
N THR A 7 10.85 -8.91 -2.09
CA THR A 7 11.08 -10.13 -1.32
C THR A 7 10.03 -11.20 -1.64
N TYR A 8 8.76 -10.83 -1.62
CA TYR A 8 7.66 -11.79 -1.70
C TYR A 8 7.00 -11.88 -3.07
N ALA A 9 7.10 -10.83 -3.90
CA ALA A 9 6.40 -10.77 -5.17
C ALA A 9 7.23 -10.10 -6.28
N PRO A 10 8.47 -10.58 -6.54
CA PRO A 10 9.38 -9.90 -7.49
C PRO A 10 8.86 -9.86 -8.92
N ASN A 11 7.99 -10.79 -9.31
CA ASN A 11 7.44 -10.90 -10.65
C ASN A 11 6.05 -10.26 -10.80
N ASN A 12 5.55 -9.63 -9.75
CA ASN A 12 4.24 -8.98 -9.76
C ASN A 12 4.25 -7.74 -10.65
N ALA A 13 3.26 -7.62 -11.54
CA ALA A 13 3.11 -6.52 -12.47
C ALA A 13 1.98 -5.54 -12.08
N CYS A 14 1.56 -5.53 -10.82
CA CYS A 14 0.57 -4.58 -10.33
C CYS A 14 0.99 -3.14 -10.62
N PHE A 15 0.08 -2.33 -11.13
CA PHE A 15 0.36 -0.93 -11.46
C PHE A 15 0.86 -0.14 -10.23
N GLY A 16 0.28 -0.35 -9.06
CA GLY A 16 0.67 0.39 -7.86
C GLY A 16 1.95 -0.11 -7.19
N CYS A 17 2.14 -1.42 -7.09
CA CYS A 17 3.20 -2.00 -6.25
C CYS A 17 4.08 -3.05 -6.94
N GLY A 18 3.82 -3.42 -8.19
CA GLY A 18 4.55 -4.50 -8.85
C GLY A 18 5.97 -4.13 -9.23
N PRO A 19 6.99 -4.85 -8.73
CA PRO A 19 8.38 -4.60 -9.12
C PRO A 19 8.63 -4.83 -10.61
N ALA A 20 7.85 -5.74 -11.22
CA ALA A 20 8.01 -6.13 -12.62
C ALA A 20 7.30 -5.21 -13.61
N ASN A 21 6.54 -4.22 -13.14
CA ASN A 21 5.87 -3.26 -14.05
C ASN A 21 6.71 -1.99 -14.22
N PRO A 22 7.42 -1.80 -15.33
CA PRO A 22 8.26 -0.62 -15.54
C PRO A 22 7.46 0.68 -15.67
N GLN A 23 6.17 0.60 -15.98
CA GLN A 23 5.28 1.76 -16.12
C GLN A 23 4.44 2.00 -14.86
N GLY A 24 4.61 1.18 -13.83
CA GLY A 24 3.86 1.28 -12.58
C GLY A 24 4.43 2.32 -11.62
N LEU A 25 3.70 2.54 -10.54
CA LEU A 25 4.10 3.46 -9.46
C LEU A 25 5.24 2.85 -8.62
N ARG A 26 5.30 1.53 -8.54
CA ARG A 26 6.39 0.76 -7.95
C ARG A 26 6.69 1.18 -6.52
N ILE A 27 5.67 1.34 -5.70
CA ILE A 27 5.86 1.61 -4.27
C ILE A 27 6.67 0.48 -3.62
N ARG A 28 7.43 0.85 -2.60
CA ARG A 28 8.27 -0.09 -1.84
C ARG A 28 7.95 0.04 -0.37
N SER A 29 7.39 -1.03 0.19
CA SER A 29 6.97 -1.06 1.59
C SER A 29 7.99 -1.80 2.43
N PHE A 30 8.20 -1.30 3.64
CA PHE A 30 9.13 -1.86 4.63
C PHE A 30 8.45 -1.95 5.99
N VAL A 31 8.84 -2.94 6.78
CA VAL A 31 8.40 -3.01 8.17
C VAL A 31 9.13 -1.94 8.96
N ASP A 32 8.39 -1.15 9.74
CA ASP A 32 9.01 -0.18 10.65
C ASP A 32 9.61 -0.90 11.85
N ASN A 33 10.93 -0.81 12.02
CA ASN A 33 11.67 -1.51 13.07
C ASN A 33 11.36 -1.02 14.48
N GLY A 34 10.73 0.14 14.63
CA GLY A 34 10.35 0.71 15.92
C GLY A 34 8.87 0.57 16.25
N GLY A 35 8.07 -0.04 15.37
CA GLY A 35 6.63 -0.05 15.47
C GLY A 35 6.01 -1.44 15.68
N ASP A 36 4.73 -1.44 15.97
CA ASP A 36 3.89 -2.61 16.26
C ASP A 36 3.40 -3.30 14.98
N GLY A 37 4.28 -3.55 14.01
CA GLY A 37 3.92 -4.13 12.72
C GLY A 37 3.44 -3.11 11.69
N GLU A 38 3.70 -1.84 11.92
CA GLU A 38 3.43 -0.77 10.95
C GLU A 38 4.32 -0.91 9.73
N LEU A 39 3.77 -0.64 8.55
CA LEU A 39 4.54 -0.53 7.31
C LEU A 39 4.75 0.93 6.94
N VAL A 40 5.94 1.19 6.41
CA VAL A 40 6.34 2.51 5.91
C VAL A 40 6.76 2.44 4.45
N CYS A 41 6.55 3.53 3.73
CA CYS A 41 6.93 3.66 2.33
C CYS A 41 7.26 5.12 2.04
N ASP A 42 8.42 5.36 1.44
CA ASP A 42 8.76 6.66 0.87
C ASP A 42 8.60 6.57 -0.65
N TRP A 43 7.83 7.47 -1.22
CA TRP A 43 7.55 7.48 -2.65
C TRP A 43 7.61 8.90 -3.21
N LYS A 44 8.25 9.04 -4.36
CA LYS A 44 8.36 10.34 -5.01
C LYS A 44 7.53 10.35 -6.30
N PRO A 45 6.57 11.27 -6.45
CA PRO A 45 5.81 11.41 -7.68
C PRO A 45 6.72 11.80 -8.86
N GLN A 46 6.32 11.38 -10.05
CA GLN A 46 6.92 11.84 -11.29
C GLN A 46 6.07 12.96 -11.90
N PRO A 47 6.63 13.79 -12.80
CA PRO A 47 5.90 14.94 -13.36
C PRO A 47 4.56 14.60 -14.01
N HIS A 48 4.43 13.41 -14.59
CA HIS A 48 3.17 12.99 -15.25
C HIS A 48 2.09 12.50 -14.27
N HIS A 49 2.41 12.38 -12.98
CA HIS A 49 1.41 12.04 -11.95
C HIS A 49 0.57 13.26 -11.53
N VAL A 50 0.57 14.30 -12.30
CA VAL A 50 -0.07 15.58 -12.02
C VAL A 50 -1.58 15.54 -12.25
N ALA A 51 -2.33 16.24 -11.39
CA ALA A 51 -3.74 16.56 -11.61
C ALA A 51 -3.87 17.95 -12.26
N PHE A 52 -3.22 18.92 -11.65
CA PHE A 52 -3.06 20.29 -12.14
C PHE A 52 -1.72 20.80 -11.63
N GLU A 53 -1.31 21.98 -12.10
CA GLU A 53 0.05 22.47 -11.87
C GLU A 53 0.53 22.31 -10.43
N GLY A 54 1.58 21.51 -10.25
CA GLY A 54 2.25 21.30 -8.97
C GLY A 54 1.57 20.34 -8.00
N ILE A 55 0.45 19.71 -8.36
CA ILE A 55 -0.35 18.88 -7.45
C ILE A 55 -0.51 17.46 -8.00
N VAL A 56 -0.30 16.49 -7.14
CA VAL A 56 -0.45 15.06 -7.46
C VAL A 56 -1.93 14.71 -7.69
N ASN A 57 -2.19 13.92 -8.72
CA ASN A 57 -3.53 13.41 -9.02
C ASN A 57 -4.09 12.61 -7.84
N GLY A 58 -5.35 12.89 -7.47
CA GLY A 58 -6.01 12.23 -6.33
C GLY A 58 -6.18 10.73 -6.51
N GLY A 59 -6.36 10.26 -7.76
CA GLY A 59 -6.41 8.83 -8.07
C GLY A 59 -5.07 8.14 -7.84
N ILE A 60 -3.95 8.82 -8.10
CA ILE A 60 -2.60 8.31 -7.81
C ILE A 60 -2.40 8.21 -6.28
N ILE A 61 -2.84 9.20 -5.52
CA ILE A 61 -2.82 9.13 -4.06
C ILE A 61 -3.61 7.93 -3.57
N GLY A 62 -4.80 7.70 -4.13
CA GLY A 62 -5.62 6.52 -3.83
C GLY A 62 -4.90 5.21 -4.17
N ALA A 63 -4.26 5.13 -5.32
CA ALA A 63 -3.55 3.91 -5.75
C ALA A 63 -2.39 3.54 -4.82
N ILE A 64 -1.57 4.51 -4.41
CA ILE A 64 -0.45 4.24 -3.49
C ILE A 64 -0.94 3.86 -2.09
N LEU A 65 -2.00 4.49 -1.62
CA LEU A 65 -2.63 4.15 -0.33
C LEU A 65 -3.26 2.75 -0.36
N ASP A 66 -3.96 2.40 -1.43
CA ASP A 66 -4.55 1.08 -1.61
C ASP A 66 -3.48 -0.01 -1.57
N CYS A 67 -2.47 0.09 -2.41
CA CYS A 67 -1.42 -0.92 -2.47
C CYS A 67 -0.62 -1.03 -1.17
N HIS A 68 -0.23 0.10 -0.56
CA HIS A 68 0.51 0.07 0.71
C HIS A 68 -0.31 -0.55 1.84
N SER A 69 -1.60 -0.23 1.90
CA SER A 69 -2.53 -0.83 2.88
C SER A 69 -2.74 -2.32 2.63
N ASN A 70 -2.85 -2.74 1.37
CA ASN A 70 -3.01 -4.15 1.02
C ASN A 70 -1.78 -4.98 1.46
N TRP A 71 -0.58 -4.46 1.25
CA TRP A 71 0.65 -5.11 1.73
C TRP A 71 0.69 -5.18 3.26
N THR A 72 0.21 -4.14 3.94
CA THR A 72 0.10 -4.11 5.40
C THR A 72 -0.82 -5.22 5.90
N ALA A 73 -1.98 -5.37 5.26
CA ALA A 73 -2.94 -6.45 5.57
C ALA A 73 -2.34 -7.84 5.33
N ALA A 74 -1.70 -8.04 4.16
CA ALA A 74 -1.13 -9.34 3.79
C ALA A 74 -0.04 -9.79 4.77
N VAL A 75 0.88 -8.90 5.11
CA VAL A 75 1.96 -9.19 6.07
C VAL A 75 1.40 -9.46 7.46
N HIS A 76 0.41 -8.69 7.90
CA HIS A 76 -0.26 -8.89 9.18
C HIS A 76 -0.91 -10.28 9.26
N LEU A 77 -1.69 -10.66 8.24
CA LEU A 77 -2.38 -11.96 8.19
C LEU A 77 -1.39 -13.12 8.10
N MET A 78 -0.30 -12.95 7.37
CA MET A 78 0.77 -13.94 7.31
C MET A 78 1.35 -14.22 8.71
N LYS A 79 1.68 -13.17 9.44
CA LYS A 79 2.24 -13.29 10.80
C LYS A 79 1.23 -13.82 11.80
N LYS A 80 0.00 -13.29 11.78
CA LYS A 80 -1.07 -13.69 12.69
C LYS A 80 -1.41 -15.18 12.58
N ASN A 81 -1.43 -15.71 11.37
CA ASN A 81 -1.80 -17.09 11.09
C ASN A 81 -0.59 -18.04 10.97
N ALA A 82 0.62 -17.54 11.26
CA ALA A 82 1.87 -18.28 11.16
C ALA A 82 2.04 -19.00 9.80
N LEU A 83 1.74 -18.26 8.71
CA LEU A 83 1.87 -18.77 7.36
C LEU A 83 3.31 -18.65 6.85
N ASP A 84 3.77 -19.63 6.07
CA ASP A 84 5.09 -19.62 5.44
C ASP A 84 5.13 -18.73 4.19
N GLU A 85 3.97 -18.50 3.58
CA GLU A 85 3.83 -17.71 2.36
C GLU A 85 2.89 -16.52 2.57
N LEU A 86 3.09 -15.47 1.79
CA LEU A 86 2.23 -14.30 1.82
C LEU A 86 0.84 -14.67 1.27
N PRO A 87 -0.24 -14.48 2.07
CA PRO A 87 -1.58 -14.76 1.57
C PRO A 87 -1.96 -13.78 0.45
N ALA A 88 -2.68 -14.26 -0.54
CA ALA A 88 -3.18 -13.42 -1.62
C ALA A 88 -4.35 -12.58 -1.08
N THR A 89 -4.13 -11.30 -0.89
CA THR A 89 -5.14 -10.35 -0.39
C THR A 89 -5.64 -9.46 -1.50
N VAL A 90 -6.93 -9.16 -1.44
CA VAL A 90 -7.59 -8.23 -2.37
C VAL A 90 -8.28 -7.12 -1.60
N THR A 91 -8.40 -5.96 -2.22
CA THR A 91 -9.11 -4.82 -1.67
C THR A 91 -10.61 -5.06 -1.78
N SER A 92 -11.30 -5.13 -0.66
CA SER A 92 -12.76 -5.20 -0.62
C SER A 92 -13.38 -3.82 -0.74
N ASP A 93 -12.88 -2.89 0.04
CA ASP A 93 -13.25 -1.47 -0.05
C ASP A 93 -12.10 -0.63 0.49
N PHE A 94 -12.07 0.63 0.11
CA PHE A 94 -11.21 1.62 0.74
C PHE A 94 -11.81 3.01 0.58
N HIS A 95 -11.67 3.81 1.63
CA HIS A 95 -12.14 5.17 1.70
C HIS A 95 -10.95 6.11 1.85
N VAL A 96 -10.77 7.00 0.89
CA VAL A 96 -9.69 7.99 0.86
C VAL A 96 -10.25 9.36 1.16
N THR A 97 -9.62 10.08 2.08
CA THR A 97 -9.91 11.49 2.33
C THR A 97 -8.71 12.31 1.90
N LEU A 98 -8.91 13.21 0.94
CA LEU A 98 -7.89 14.15 0.49
C LEU A 98 -8.02 15.41 1.32
N LYS A 99 -7.20 15.53 2.37
CA LYS A 99 -7.31 16.61 3.36
C LYS A 99 -6.76 17.94 2.87
N ARG A 100 -5.74 17.89 2.02
CA ARG A 100 -5.10 19.05 1.42
C ARG A 100 -4.36 18.64 0.15
N PRO A 101 -4.07 19.60 -0.76
CA PRO A 101 -3.29 19.29 -1.96
C PRO A 101 -1.92 18.71 -1.62
N THR A 102 -1.53 17.66 -2.33
CA THR A 102 -0.21 17.01 -2.20
C THR A 102 0.71 17.54 -3.29
N ARG A 103 1.85 18.15 -2.89
CA ARG A 103 2.81 18.72 -3.83
C ARG A 103 3.53 17.65 -4.62
N ILE A 104 3.63 17.87 -5.94
CA ILE A 104 4.32 16.95 -6.87
C ILE A 104 5.84 16.91 -6.62
N ASP A 105 6.40 17.96 -6.04
CA ASP A 105 7.84 18.06 -5.76
C ASP A 105 8.25 17.50 -4.40
N ALA A 106 7.29 17.02 -3.61
CA ALA A 106 7.56 16.45 -2.30
C ALA A 106 7.83 14.94 -2.38
N THR A 107 8.63 14.42 -1.45
CA THR A 107 8.66 12.99 -1.15
C THR A 107 7.47 12.69 -0.24
N LEU A 108 6.68 11.68 -0.61
CA LEU A 108 5.51 11.26 0.16
C LEU A 108 5.91 10.13 1.11
N HIS A 109 5.59 10.32 2.39
CA HIS A 109 5.80 9.32 3.42
C HIS A 109 4.48 8.65 3.76
N LEU A 110 4.36 7.36 3.47
CA LEU A 110 3.18 6.56 3.79
C LEU A 110 3.45 5.74 5.04
N ARG A 111 2.45 5.72 5.92
CA ARG A 111 2.43 4.85 7.10
C ARG A 111 1.10 4.12 7.12
N ALA A 112 1.13 2.83 7.46
CA ALA A 112 -0.09 2.01 7.51
C ALA A 112 0.00 0.98 8.64
N HIS A 113 -1.12 0.77 9.32
CA HIS A 113 -1.24 -0.23 10.40
C HIS A 113 -2.63 -0.86 10.39
N VAL A 114 -2.69 -2.10 10.87
CA VAL A 114 -3.95 -2.83 11.02
C VAL A 114 -4.64 -2.37 12.30
N VAL A 115 -5.92 -2.00 12.20
CA VAL A 115 -6.73 -1.57 13.36
C VAL A 115 -7.64 -2.67 13.89
N GLU A 116 -8.06 -3.60 13.03
CA GLU A 116 -8.81 -4.80 13.43
C GLU A 116 -8.62 -5.90 12.39
N SER A 117 -8.71 -7.16 12.79
CA SER A 117 -8.59 -8.28 11.88
C SER A 117 -9.33 -9.51 12.37
N THR A 118 -9.69 -10.36 11.42
CA THR A 118 -10.17 -11.72 11.63
C THR A 118 -9.14 -12.69 11.05
N GLU A 119 -9.49 -13.97 10.87
CA GLU A 119 -8.60 -14.95 10.27
C GLU A 119 -8.20 -14.60 8.84
N ASP A 120 -9.14 -14.08 8.04
CA ASP A 120 -8.94 -13.84 6.61
C ASP A 120 -9.15 -12.37 6.17
N ARG A 121 -9.34 -11.47 7.11
CA ARG A 121 -9.69 -10.07 6.85
C ARG A 121 -8.90 -9.13 7.75
N ALA A 122 -8.44 -8.01 7.21
CA ALA A 122 -7.81 -6.95 7.97
C ALA A 122 -8.34 -5.58 7.55
N VAL A 123 -8.62 -4.74 8.52
CA VAL A 123 -8.93 -3.32 8.33
C VAL A 123 -7.67 -2.54 8.61
N VAL A 124 -7.27 -1.70 7.66
CA VAL A 124 -6.02 -0.93 7.69
C VAL A 124 -6.33 0.55 7.65
N GLU A 125 -5.66 1.31 8.48
CA GLU A 125 -5.61 2.76 8.38
C GLU A 125 -4.23 3.19 7.88
N ALA A 126 -4.21 4.16 6.97
CA ALA A 126 -2.99 4.66 6.35
C ALA A 126 -3.04 6.18 6.19
N THR A 127 -1.86 6.78 6.16
CA THR A 127 -1.68 8.21 5.93
C THR A 127 -0.64 8.47 4.85
N VAL A 128 -0.81 9.58 4.14
CA VAL A 128 0.23 10.20 3.31
C VAL A 128 0.64 11.50 3.97
N GLU A 129 1.93 11.65 4.20
CA GLU A 129 2.53 12.88 4.71
C GLU A 129 3.47 13.47 3.67
N ALA A 130 3.35 14.77 3.44
CA ALA A 130 4.22 15.54 2.57
C ALA A 130 4.60 16.84 3.26
N ASN A 131 5.89 17.18 3.25
CA ASN A 131 6.41 18.40 3.89
C ASN A 131 5.98 18.54 5.36
N GLY A 132 5.96 17.43 6.11
CA GLY A 132 5.62 17.42 7.53
C GLY A 132 4.12 17.50 7.84
N LYS A 133 3.25 17.41 6.83
CA LYS A 133 1.79 17.47 7.02
C LYS A 133 1.09 16.29 6.39
N VAL A 134 0.10 15.73 7.09
CA VAL A 134 -0.78 14.69 6.53
C VAL A 134 -1.67 15.32 5.46
N THR A 135 -1.52 14.87 4.22
CA THR A 135 -2.29 15.38 3.08
C THR A 135 -3.45 14.47 2.70
N ALA A 136 -3.37 13.19 3.03
CA ALA A 136 -4.43 12.22 2.75
C ALA A 136 -4.45 11.13 3.81
N THR A 137 -5.62 10.54 4.00
CA THR A 137 -5.83 9.39 4.87
C THR A 137 -6.64 8.33 4.15
N CYS A 138 -6.49 7.08 4.57
CA CYS A 138 -7.26 5.97 4.02
C CYS A 138 -7.66 5.01 5.14
N ARG A 139 -8.87 4.45 5.02
CA ARG A 139 -9.30 3.29 5.79
C ARG A 139 -9.85 2.27 4.80
N GLY A 140 -9.33 1.06 4.81
CA GLY A 140 -9.72 0.03 3.87
C GLY A 140 -9.83 -1.35 4.50
N THR A 141 -10.58 -2.22 3.84
CA THR A 141 -10.75 -3.63 4.21
C THR A 141 -10.13 -4.50 3.13
N PHE A 142 -9.31 -5.44 3.55
CA PHE A 142 -8.54 -6.33 2.67
C PHE A 142 -8.80 -7.77 3.09
N VAL A 143 -9.02 -8.64 2.13
CA VAL A 143 -9.46 -10.02 2.36
C VAL A 143 -8.49 -10.99 1.72
N ALA A 144 -8.02 -11.98 2.49
CA ALA A 144 -7.25 -13.10 1.97
C ALA A 144 -8.20 -14.03 1.22
N VAL A 145 -7.92 -14.27 -0.06
CA VAL A 145 -8.75 -15.11 -0.92
C VAL A 145 -8.29 -16.55 -0.88
N LYS A 146 -9.23 -17.47 -1.14
CA LYS A 146 -9.01 -18.91 -1.11
C LYS A 146 -8.74 -19.44 -2.52
N GLU A 147 -8.22 -20.66 -2.59
CA GLU A 147 -8.04 -21.39 -3.83
C GLU A 147 -9.34 -21.39 -4.65
N GLY A 148 -9.21 -21.14 -5.95
CA GLY A 148 -10.33 -20.94 -6.87
C GLY A 148 -10.67 -19.49 -7.16
N HIS A 149 -10.21 -18.55 -6.36
CA HIS A 149 -10.37 -17.13 -6.64
C HIS A 149 -9.34 -16.66 -7.69
N PRO A 150 -9.72 -15.79 -8.65
CA PRO A 150 -8.78 -15.31 -9.69
C PRO A 150 -7.49 -14.69 -9.17
N ALA A 151 -7.51 -14.12 -7.98
CA ALA A 151 -6.35 -13.46 -7.37
C ALA A 151 -5.50 -14.38 -6.48
N TYR A 152 -5.82 -15.69 -6.37
CA TYR A 152 -5.14 -16.60 -5.44
C TYR A 152 -3.64 -16.69 -5.66
N PHE A 153 -3.17 -16.53 -6.88
CA PHE A 153 -1.75 -16.58 -7.24
C PHE A 153 -1.17 -15.21 -7.63
N ARG A 154 -1.68 -14.15 -7.05
CA ARG A 154 -1.31 -12.79 -7.46
C ARG A 154 0.13 -12.37 -7.11
N TRP A 155 0.74 -12.99 -6.13
CA TRP A 155 2.11 -12.67 -5.69
C TRP A 155 3.19 -13.46 -6.42
#